data_7c5fb7b55d3fb99891243a741f74590d
#
_entry.id   7c5fb7b55d3fb99891243a741f74590d
#
_cell.length_a   1.000
_cell.length_b   1.000
_cell.length_c   1.000
_cell.angle_alpha   90.00
_cell.angle_beta   90.00
_cell.angle_gamma   90.00
#
_symmetry.space_group_name_H-M   'P 1'
#
loop_
_entity.id
_entity.type
_entity.pdbx_description
1 polymer ?
#
loop_
_entity_poly.entity_id
_entity_poly.type
_entity_poly.pdbx_seq_one_letter_code
_entity_poly.pdbx_strand_id
1 'polypeptide(L)'
;MYVKITSGSVSQYPYTIGQLRRDNPNISFPRDIPASILSEYGVEAVTYAPQPSYAERTHSCSQNAAPTLVDGAWTTGWTVSSKSADETAAYDATAATSVRAERDRLLAACDWVVIRAKELGQTVPQAWFDYRGDLRQIPEQGGFPHSVTYPTIPS
;
A
#
# COMPACT_ATOMS: atom_id res chain seq x y z
N MET A 1 4.68 12.33 -18.59
CA MET A 1 3.55 11.62 -19.20
C MET A 1 2.61 12.65 -19.80
N TYR A 2 1.95 12.32 -20.91
CA TYR A 2 1.05 13.25 -21.59
C TYR A 2 -0.35 12.64 -21.75
N VAL A 3 -1.31 13.50 -22.06
CA VAL A 3 -2.68 13.15 -22.41
C VAL A 3 -2.98 13.74 -23.80
N LYS A 4 -3.72 13.01 -24.61
CA LYS A 4 -4.25 13.49 -25.89
C LYS A 4 -5.67 14.00 -25.68
N ILE A 5 -5.91 15.23 -26.09
CA ILE A 5 -7.19 15.92 -25.99
C ILE A 5 -7.77 16.11 -27.39
N THR A 6 -9.05 15.83 -27.55
CA THR A 6 -9.82 16.10 -28.77
C THR A 6 -11.15 16.71 -28.35
N SER A 7 -11.47 17.85 -28.91
CA SER A 7 -12.71 18.59 -28.61
C SER A 7 -12.91 18.85 -27.10
N GLY A 8 -11.82 19.19 -26.40
CA GLY A 8 -11.85 19.50 -24.96
C GLY A 8 -11.94 18.29 -24.02
N SER A 9 -11.95 17.08 -24.55
CA SER A 9 -12.06 15.84 -23.77
C SER A 9 -10.84 14.94 -23.94
N VAL A 10 -10.53 14.13 -22.93
CA VAL A 10 -9.46 13.11 -23.00
C VAL A 10 -9.83 12.07 -24.06
N SER A 11 -9.04 11.99 -25.13
CA SER A 11 -9.20 10.99 -26.19
C SER A 11 -8.28 9.79 -25.98
N GLN A 12 -7.09 10.01 -25.39
CA GLN A 12 -6.14 8.94 -25.08
C GLN A 12 -5.27 9.29 -23.87
N TYR A 13 -5.14 8.36 -22.94
CA TYR A 13 -4.22 8.40 -21.81
C TYR A 13 -3.79 6.96 -21.44
N PRO A 14 -2.52 6.68 -21.15
CA PRO A 14 -1.37 7.58 -21.32
C PRO A 14 -1.04 7.84 -22.79
N TYR A 15 -0.47 9.00 -23.10
CA TYR A 15 0.01 9.38 -24.42
C TYR A 15 1.50 9.70 -24.40
N THR A 16 2.21 9.41 -25.47
CA THR A 16 3.67 9.56 -25.54
C THR A 16 4.10 10.36 -26.76
N ILE A 17 5.27 10.98 -26.68
CA ILE A 17 5.89 11.68 -27.83
C ILE A 17 6.10 10.72 -29.02
N GLY A 18 6.39 9.45 -28.74
CA GLY A 18 6.50 8.43 -29.79
C GLY A 18 5.18 8.19 -30.52
N GLN A 19 4.05 8.26 -29.82
CA GLN A 19 2.72 8.19 -30.45
C GLN A 19 2.44 9.44 -31.27
N LEU A 20 2.73 10.64 -30.73
CA LEU A 20 2.57 11.88 -31.49
C LEU A 20 3.29 11.85 -32.85
N ARG A 21 4.52 11.35 -32.87
CA ARG A 21 5.30 11.21 -34.12
C ARG A 21 4.69 10.19 -35.09
N ARG A 22 4.18 9.08 -34.58
CA ARG A 22 3.50 8.07 -35.39
C ARG A 22 2.18 8.57 -35.97
N ASP A 23 1.43 9.33 -35.19
CA ASP A 23 0.14 9.88 -35.57
C ASP A 23 0.31 11.01 -36.60
N ASN A 24 1.52 11.59 -36.73
CA ASN A 24 1.83 12.68 -37.64
C ASN A 24 3.09 12.38 -38.48
N PRO A 25 3.08 11.37 -39.35
CA PRO A 25 4.29 10.88 -40.04
C PRO A 25 4.91 11.90 -41.00
N ASN A 26 4.11 12.87 -41.44
CA ASN A 26 4.56 13.92 -42.40
C ASN A 26 5.08 15.17 -41.68
N ILE A 27 5.16 15.17 -40.34
CA ILE A 27 5.63 16.29 -39.52
C ILE A 27 6.98 15.95 -38.90
N SER A 28 7.96 16.81 -39.13
CA SER A 28 9.24 16.69 -38.46
C SER A 28 9.23 17.47 -37.13
N PHE A 29 9.11 16.77 -36.03
CA PHE A 29 9.18 17.36 -34.68
C PHE A 29 10.64 17.45 -34.21
N PRO A 30 11.03 18.54 -33.55
CA PRO A 30 12.32 18.64 -32.88
C PRO A 30 12.48 17.53 -31.83
N ARG A 31 13.73 17.31 -31.38
CA ARG A 31 14.00 16.32 -30.31
C ARG A 31 13.24 16.66 -29.05
N ASP A 32 13.34 17.91 -28.61
CA ASP A 32 12.63 18.45 -27.47
C ASP A 32 11.49 19.35 -27.99
N ILE A 33 10.26 18.89 -27.86
CA ILE A 33 9.07 19.56 -28.40
C ILE A 33 8.55 20.55 -27.35
N PRO A 34 8.51 21.87 -27.65
CA PRO A 34 7.94 22.87 -26.73
C PRO A 34 6.47 22.58 -26.40
N ALA A 35 6.04 22.97 -25.20
CA ALA A 35 4.66 22.78 -24.74
C ALA A 35 3.65 23.45 -25.67
N SER A 36 3.96 24.62 -26.26
CA SER A 36 3.10 25.31 -27.22
C SER A 36 2.80 24.46 -28.45
N ILE A 37 3.82 23.78 -28.99
CA ILE A 37 3.65 22.89 -30.12
C ILE A 37 2.85 21.65 -29.72
N LEU A 38 3.11 21.08 -28.53
CA LEU A 38 2.33 19.95 -28.02
C LEU A 38 0.84 20.29 -27.93
N SER A 39 0.50 21.46 -27.38
CA SER A 39 -0.88 21.95 -27.25
C SER A 39 -1.57 22.13 -28.62
N GLU A 40 -0.87 22.61 -29.65
CA GLU A 40 -1.42 22.71 -31.03
C GLU A 40 -1.90 21.33 -31.55
N TYR A 41 -1.22 20.28 -31.14
CA TYR A 41 -1.61 18.89 -31.46
C TYR A 41 -2.52 18.27 -30.37
N GLY A 42 -3.06 19.05 -29.44
CA GLY A 42 -3.93 18.58 -28.37
C GLY A 42 -3.19 17.62 -27.40
N VAL A 43 -1.89 17.79 -27.23
CA VAL A 43 -1.08 16.97 -26.33
C VAL A 43 -0.67 17.84 -25.14
N GLU A 44 -1.15 17.46 -23.96
CA GLU A 44 -0.93 18.21 -22.73
C GLU A 44 -0.13 17.39 -21.72
N ALA A 45 0.72 18.07 -20.95
CA ALA A 45 1.44 17.44 -19.86
C ALA A 45 0.48 17.06 -18.72
N VAL A 46 0.71 15.88 -18.13
CA VAL A 46 -0.08 15.41 -16.99
C VAL A 46 0.72 15.54 -15.71
N THR A 47 0.15 16.22 -14.74
CA THR A 47 0.61 16.28 -13.35
C THR A 47 -0.05 15.18 -12.53
N TYR A 48 0.51 14.90 -11.34
CA TYR A 48 0.00 13.88 -10.44
C TYR A 48 -0.30 14.53 -9.10
N ALA A 49 -1.54 14.39 -8.65
CA ALA A 49 -1.90 14.80 -7.30
C ALA A 49 -1.20 13.89 -6.26
N PRO A 50 -0.82 14.41 -5.10
CA PRO A 50 -0.34 13.58 -4.01
C PRO A 50 -1.43 12.60 -3.58
N GLN A 51 -1.01 11.38 -3.19
CA GLN A 51 -1.94 10.39 -2.67
C GLN A 51 -2.55 10.89 -1.36
N PRO A 52 -3.88 10.90 -1.22
CA PRO A 52 -4.53 11.28 0.02
C PRO A 52 -4.27 10.23 1.11
N SER A 53 -4.28 10.65 2.38
CA SER A 53 -4.33 9.73 3.49
C SER A 53 -5.72 9.09 3.58
N TYR A 54 -5.77 7.81 3.91
CA TYR A 54 -7.04 7.07 4.07
C TYR A 54 -6.89 5.95 5.09
N ALA A 55 -8.01 5.45 5.60
CA ALA A 55 -8.05 4.34 6.53
C ALA A 55 -7.94 3.01 5.77
N GLU A 56 -6.74 2.46 5.65
CA GLU A 56 -6.43 1.27 4.85
C GLU A 56 -7.28 0.04 5.20
N ARG A 57 -7.73 -0.07 6.45
CA ARG A 57 -8.60 -1.16 6.89
C ARG A 57 -9.94 -1.14 6.18
N THR A 58 -10.56 0.03 6.05
CA THR A 58 -11.95 0.18 5.56
C THR A 58 -12.05 0.80 4.18
N HIS A 59 -10.94 1.30 3.63
CA HIS A 59 -10.91 1.95 2.34
C HIS A 59 -9.76 1.42 1.48
N SER A 60 -9.95 1.51 0.17
CA SER A 60 -8.92 1.34 -0.85
C SER A 60 -8.67 2.69 -1.55
N CYS A 61 -7.47 2.90 -2.03
CA CYS A 61 -7.10 4.08 -2.79
C CYS A 61 -6.48 3.65 -4.11
N SER A 62 -7.06 4.11 -5.21
CA SER A 62 -6.56 3.84 -6.56
C SER A 62 -6.35 5.12 -7.34
N GLN A 63 -5.31 5.14 -8.17
CA GLN A 63 -5.10 6.26 -9.08
C GLN A 63 -6.16 6.25 -10.18
N ASN A 64 -6.67 7.43 -10.53
CA ASN A 64 -7.68 7.55 -11.57
C ASN A 64 -7.13 7.12 -12.94
N ALA A 65 -7.93 6.42 -13.71
CA ALA A 65 -7.54 5.88 -15.01
C ALA A 65 -7.25 6.97 -16.06
N ALA A 66 -7.81 8.16 -15.89
CA ALA A 66 -7.59 9.30 -16.77
C ALA A 66 -7.43 10.59 -15.97
N PRO A 67 -6.65 11.56 -16.48
CA PRO A 67 -6.54 12.87 -15.86
C PRO A 67 -7.82 13.68 -16.08
N THR A 68 -8.07 14.61 -15.16
CA THR A 68 -9.11 15.62 -15.25
C THR A 68 -8.48 17.02 -15.26
N LEU A 69 -9.17 18.00 -15.79
CA LEU A 69 -8.70 19.38 -15.79
C LEU A 69 -8.97 20.00 -14.40
N VAL A 70 -7.90 20.35 -13.70
CA VAL A 70 -7.94 20.98 -12.37
C VAL A 70 -7.09 22.25 -12.44
N ASP A 71 -7.69 23.40 -12.16
CA ASP A 71 -7.02 24.72 -12.16
C ASP A 71 -6.20 24.98 -13.46
N GLY A 72 -6.72 24.55 -14.58
CA GLY A 72 -6.08 24.73 -15.90
C GLY A 72 -4.96 23.71 -16.22
N ALA A 73 -4.70 22.72 -15.37
CA ALA A 73 -3.72 21.66 -15.59
C ALA A 73 -4.38 20.28 -15.63
N TRP A 74 -3.98 19.45 -16.57
CA TRP A 74 -4.41 18.04 -16.60
C TRP A 74 -3.74 17.26 -15.48
N THR A 75 -4.55 16.79 -14.52
CA THR A 75 -4.05 16.16 -13.29
C THR A 75 -4.69 14.79 -13.09
N THR A 76 -3.86 13.78 -12.87
CA THR A 76 -4.33 12.47 -12.43
C THR A 76 -4.46 12.49 -10.92
N GLY A 77 -5.67 12.31 -10.43
CA GLY A 77 -6.00 12.24 -9.02
C GLY A 77 -6.12 10.80 -8.51
N TRP A 78 -6.75 10.69 -7.35
CA TRP A 78 -6.96 9.43 -6.64
C TRP A 78 -8.44 9.29 -6.27
N THR A 79 -8.92 8.07 -6.30
CA THR A 79 -10.24 7.71 -5.78
C THR A 79 -10.07 6.86 -4.54
N VAL A 80 -10.67 7.31 -3.44
CA VAL A 80 -10.78 6.54 -2.20
C VAL A 80 -12.18 5.94 -2.16
N SER A 81 -12.24 4.62 -2.08
CA SER A 81 -13.50 3.86 -2.07
C SER A 81 -13.60 3.01 -0.81
N SER A 82 -14.78 2.90 -0.24
CA SER A 82 -15.03 2.00 0.89
C SER A 82 -14.88 0.56 0.45
N LYS A 83 -14.19 -0.25 1.24
CA LYS A 83 -14.15 -1.70 1.11
C LYS A 83 -15.49 -2.30 1.52
N SER A 84 -15.84 -3.41 0.92
CA SER A 84 -16.95 -4.25 1.39
C SER A 84 -16.66 -4.85 2.77
N ALA A 85 -17.70 -5.41 3.41
CA ALA A 85 -17.52 -6.14 4.66
C ALA A 85 -16.56 -7.34 4.50
N ASP A 86 -16.64 -8.05 3.38
CA ASP A 86 -15.79 -9.20 3.09
C ASP A 86 -14.33 -8.80 2.86
N GLU A 87 -14.08 -7.70 2.14
CA GLU A 87 -12.73 -7.16 1.94
C GLU A 87 -12.11 -6.66 3.25
N THR A 88 -12.92 -6.04 4.11
CA THR A 88 -12.48 -5.61 5.44
C THR A 88 -12.16 -6.82 6.32
N ALA A 89 -13.00 -7.87 6.31
CA ALA A 89 -12.75 -9.11 7.04
C ALA A 89 -11.50 -9.83 6.52
N ALA A 90 -11.27 -9.86 5.22
CA ALA A 90 -10.05 -10.43 4.63
C ALA A 90 -8.78 -9.67 5.05
N TYR A 91 -8.85 -8.34 5.10
CA TYR A 91 -7.77 -7.49 5.61
C TYR A 91 -7.46 -7.80 7.08
N ASP A 92 -8.49 -7.88 7.93
CA ASP A 92 -8.36 -8.23 9.36
C ASP A 92 -7.79 -9.65 9.53
N ALA A 93 -8.22 -10.61 8.73
CA ALA A 93 -7.72 -11.98 8.75
C ALA A 93 -6.24 -12.07 8.37
N THR A 94 -5.81 -11.28 7.38
CA THR A 94 -4.40 -11.20 6.98
C THR A 94 -3.54 -10.63 8.10
N ALA A 95 -3.97 -9.54 8.74
CA ALA A 95 -3.31 -8.95 9.88
C ALA A 95 -3.23 -9.95 11.06
N ALA A 96 -4.33 -10.65 11.35
CA ALA A 96 -4.38 -11.67 12.39
C ALA A 96 -3.41 -12.84 12.14
N THR A 97 -3.27 -13.25 10.88
CA THR A 97 -2.31 -14.28 10.48
C THR A 97 -0.88 -13.81 10.73
N SER A 98 -0.55 -12.59 10.37
CA SER A 98 0.80 -12.02 10.58
C SER A 98 1.15 -11.91 12.07
N VAL A 99 0.21 -11.43 12.89
CA VAL A 99 0.42 -11.34 14.36
C VAL A 99 0.61 -12.72 14.99
N ARG A 100 -0.18 -13.72 14.57
CA ARG A 100 -0.03 -15.09 15.06
C ARG A 100 1.31 -15.71 14.64
N ALA A 101 1.74 -15.48 13.42
CA ALA A 101 3.04 -15.95 12.92
C ALA A 101 4.20 -15.37 13.75
N GLU A 102 4.16 -14.07 14.04
CA GLU A 102 5.18 -13.43 14.88
C GLU A 102 5.14 -13.96 16.32
N ARG A 103 3.96 -14.11 16.93
CA ARG A 103 3.82 -14.78 18.24
C ARG A 103 4.44 -16.17 18.27
N ASP A 104 4.14 -16.98 17.25
CA ASP A 104 4.63 -18.35 17.16
C ASP A 104 6.14 -18.40 16.98
N ARG A 105 6.71 -17.46 16.19
CA ARG A 105 8.15 -17.27 16.06
C ARG A 105 8.81 -16.96 17.41
N LEU A 106 8.21 -16.06 18.20
CA LEU A 106 8.73 -15.69 19.52
C LEU A 106 8.61 -16.85 20.53
N LEU A 107 7.53 -17.62 20.49
CA LEU A 107 7.36 -18.82 21.30
C LEU A 107 8.42 -19.86 20.96
N ALA A 108 8.64 -20.15 19.69
CA ALA A 108 9.66 -21.09 19.23
C ALA A 108 11.07 -20.66 19.63
N ALA A 109 11.37 -19.35 19.56
CA ALA A 109 12.67 -18.80 19.95
C ALA A 109 13.01 -19.03 21.43
N CYS A 110 12.03 -19.28 22.30
CA CYS A 110 12.23 -19.53 23.74
C CYS A 110 11.88 -20.95 24.19
N ASP A 111 11.62 -21.89 23.28
CA ASP A 111 11.34 -23.30 23.62
C ASP A 111 12.52 -24.00 24.29
N TRP A 112 13.74 -23.60 23.94
CA TRP A 112 14.97 -24.13 24.56
C TRP A 112 15.01 -23.94 26.08
N VAL A 113 14.40 -22.85 26.61
CA VAL A 113 14.35 -22.60 28.06
C VAL A 113 13.56 -23.69 28.76
N VAL A 114 12.43 -24.09 28.19
CA VAL A 114 11.58 -25.16 28.74
C VAL A 114 12.28 -26.51 28.64
N ILE A 115 12.92 -26.80 27.51
CA ILE A 115 13.66 -28.05 27.30
C ILE A 115 14.80 -28.15 28.29
N ARG A 116 15.61 -27.11 28.45
CA ARG A 116 16.73 -27.04 29.40
C ARG A 116 16.27 -27.26 30.84
N ALA A 117 15.21 -26.57 31.25
CA ALA A 117 14.67 -26.73 32.61
C ALA A 117 14.25 -28.17 32.86
N LYS A 118 13.59 -28.83 31.89
CA LYS A 118 13.13 -30.21 31.97
C LYS A 118 14.30 -31.19 32.04
N GLU A 119 15.34 -31.01 31.22
CA GLU A 119 16.55 -31.84 31.20
C GLU A 119 17.31 -31.77 32.55
N LEU A 120 17.32 -30.60 33.19
CA LEU A 120 17.98 -30.38 34.47
C LEU A 120 17.10 -30.72 35.68
N GLY A 121 15.86 -31.17 35.50
CA GLY A 121 14.91 -31.43 36.58
C GLY A 121 14.51 -30.16 37.35
N GLN A 122 14.61 -28.99 36.71
CA GLN A 122 14.33 -27.68 37.30
C GLN A 122 12.98 -27.14 36.80
N THR A 123 12.44 -26.18 37.56
CA THR A 123 11.29 -25.39 37.11
C THR A 123 11.73 -24.33 36.09
N VAL A 124 10.86 -24.04 35.12
CA VAL A 124 11.06 -22.90 34.20
C VAL A 124 11.12 -21.61 35.03
N PRO A 125 12.12 -20.74 34.82
CA PRO A 125 12.19 -19.47 35.52
C PRO A 125 10.89 -18.66 35.34
N GLN A 126 10.37 -18.05 36.40
CA GLN A 126 9.06 -17.39 36.39
C GLN A 126 8.93 -16.33 35.30
N ALA A 127 9.97 -15.52 35.09
CA ALA A 127 9.96 -14.49 34.03
C ALA A 127 9.71 -15.07 32.62
N TRP A 128 10.29 -16.24 32.34
CA TRP A 128 10.06 -16.93 31.04
C TRP A 128 8.67 -17.58 30.97
N PHE A 129 8.17 -18.07 32.11
CA PHE A 129 6.83 -18.61 32.21
C PHE A 129 5.79 -17.50 31.90
N ASP A 130 5.93 -16.33 32.54
CA ASP A 130 5.06 -15.18 32.34
C ASP A 130 5.15 -14.66 30.90
N TYR A 131 6.37 -14.44 30.37
CA TYR A 131 6.59 -14.03 28.99
C TYR A 131 5.85 -14.92 27.97
N ARG A 132 5.98 -16.24 28.13
CA ARG A 132 5.30 -17.22 27.26
C ARG A 132 3.78 -17.20 27.45
N GLY A 133 3.32 -16.93 28.66
CA GLY A 133 1.92 -16.72 28.99
C GLY A 133 1.35 -15.52 28.25
N ASP A 134 2.02 -14.38 28.37
CA ASP A 134 1.64 -13.12 27.72
C ASP A 134 1.64 -13.24 26.18
N LEU A 135 2.62 -13.92 25.60
CA LEU A 135 2.62 -14.20 24.16
C LEU A 135 1.36 -14.97 23.72
N ARG A 136 0.93 -15.97 24.48
CA ARG A 136 -0.28 -16.75 24.14
C ARG A 136 -1.55 -15.93 24.24
N GLN A 137 -1.55 -14.88 25.06
CA GLN A 137 -2.70 -14.00 25.25
C GLN A 137 -2.79 -12.86 24.19
N ILE A 138 -1.82 -12.70 23.31
CA ILE A 138 -1.84 -11.67 22.27
C ILE A 138 -3.17 -11.64 21.46
N PRO A 139 -3.75 -12.78 21.04
CA PRO A 139 -5.01 -12.76 20.32
C PRO A 139 -6.23 -12.28 21.13
N GLU A 140 -6.10 -12.25 22.47
CA GLU A 140 -7.17 -11.82 23.40
C GLU A 140 -7.08 -10.32 23.73
N GLN A 141 -6.04 -9.62 23.25
CA GLN A 141 -5.92 -8.18 23.44
C GLN A 141 -7.01 -7.43 22.69
N GLY A 142 -7.62 -6.41 23.31
CA GLY A 142 -8.71 -5.63 22.72
C GLY A 142 -8.34 -4.90 21.43
N GLY A 143 -7.05 -4.72 21.15
CA GLY A 143 -6.54 -4.13 19.91
C GLY A 143 -6.21 -5.13 18.80
N PHE A 144 -6.40 -6.43 19.04
CA PHE A 144 -6.10 -7.47 18.04
C PHE A 144 -7.02 -7.37 16.82
N PRO A 145 -6.48 -7.50 15.61
CA PRO A 145 -5.09 -7.77 15.22
C PRO A 145 -4.26 -6.51 14.89
N HIS A 146 -4.82 -5.30 14.99
CA HIS A 146 -4.22 -4.09 14.43
C HIS A 146 -3.38 -3.28 15.43
N SER A 147 -3.61 -3.49 16.72
CA SER A 147 -2.89 -2.80 17.79
C SER A 147 -2.63 -3.77 18.93
N VAL A 148 -1.53 -4.51 18.83
CA VAL A 148 -1.12 -5.48 19.84
C VAL A 148 0.19 -5.05 20.50
N THR A 149 0.34 -5.40 21.77
CA THR A 149 1.58 -5.17 22.53
C THR A 149 2.27 -6.50 22.77
N TYR A 150 3.52 -6.61 22.34
CA TYR A 150 4.34 -7.78 22.60
C TYR A 150 5.09 -7.63 23.93
N PRO A 151 5.18 -8.70 24.74
CA PRO A 151 5.95 -8.66 25.98
C PRO A 151 7.45 -8.55 25.70
N THR A 152 8.18 -7.99 26.67
CA THR A 152 9.65 -7.87 26.59
C THR A 152 10.30 -9.19 26.94
N ILE A 153 11.28 -9.61 26.14
CA ILE A 153 12.06 -10.84 26.36
C ILE A 153 12.79 -10.74 27.70
N PRO A 154 12.67 -11.76 28.60
CA PRO A 154 13.45 -11.82 29.83
C PRO A 154 14.96 -11.92 29.56
N SER A 155 15.75 -11.25 30.40
CA SER A 155 17.22 -11.27 30.38
C SER A 155 17.80 -12.51 31.04
#